data_df09ddfad059b46a0b73492e12b0a759
#
_entry.id   df09ddfad059b46a0b73492e12b0a759
#
_cell.length_a   1.000
_cell.length_b   1.000
_cell.length_c   1.000
_cell.angle_alpha   90.00
_cell.angle_beta   90.00
_cell.angle_gamma   90.00
#
_symmetry.space_group_name_H-M   'P 1'
#
loop_
_entity.id
_entity.type
_entity.pdbx_description
1 polymer ?
#
loop_
_entity_poly.entity_id
_entity_poly.type
_entity_poly.pdbx_seq_one_letter_code
_entity_poly.pdbx_strand_id
1 'polypeptide(L)'
;NFKPGTMSKYGLDYATLSQVNGRLIYVTCKGFLPGPYEHRTALDEVVQMMGGLAYMTGRPGDPLRAGTSVNDIMGGMFGAIGALGALVQRGITGKGQEIASALFENNVFLVGQHMLQYAITGKPASPMPDRISAWAVYDVFTVKDGEQIFLAAVSDAQWSTFCHLLGFADLLADPRYATNNERVEQRKTLMPVLRDRLSKLSAAHLSAEFEKAGLPFAPIRKPEELFDDEHLNATGALADITLPDGEHAGETARATLQIGRASCRERVYHPV
;
A
#
# COMPACT_ATOMS: atom_id res chain seq x y z
N ASN A 1 18.72 -2.52 12.75
CA ASN A 1 17.80 -3.69 12.85
C ASN A 1 18.45 -4.93 13.49
N PHE A 2 19.26 -4.75 14.51
CA PHE A 2 19.86 -5.85 15.27
C PHE A 2 18.92 -6.35 16.37
N LYS A 3 19.15 -7.59 16.85
CA LYS A 3 18.42 -8.12 18.00
C LYS A 3 18.59 -7.20 19.22
N PRO A 4 17.57 -7.07 20.09
CA PRO A 4 17.67 -6.30 21.33
C PRO A 4 18.93 -6.65 22.12
N GLY A 5 19.63 -5.64 22.63
CA GLY A 5 20.87 -5.79 23.40
C GLY A 5 22.14 -6.02 22.57
N THR A 6 22.05 -6.26 21.26
CA THR A 6 23.25 -6.49 20.43
C THR A 6 24.16 -5.26 20.39
N MET A 7 23.59 -4.08 20.17
CA MET A 7 24.38 -2.84 20.07
C MET A 7 25.01 -2.47 21.42
N SER A 8 24.33 -2.72 22.52
CA SER A 8 24.86 -2.49 23.87
C SER A 8 26.08 -3.36 24.18
N LYS A 9 26.11 -4.62 23.69
CA LYS A 9 27.29 -5.49 23.87
C LYS A 9 28.55 -4.94 23.22
N TYR A 10 28.39 -4.11 22.18
CA TYR A 10 29.51 -3.48 21.46
C TYR A 10 29.75 -2.04 21.89
N GLY A 11 29.00 -1.50 22.85
CA GLY A 11 29.09 -0.10 23.26
C GLY A 11 28.59 0.86 22.18
N LEU A 12 27.72 0.40 21.29
CA LEU A 12 27.19 1.15 20.14
C LEU A 12 25.70 1.48 20.30
N ASP A 13 25.15 1.38 21.51
CA ASP A 13 23.79 1.84 21.80
C ASP A 13 23.74 3.37 21.96
N TYR A 14 22.51 3.91 21.91
CA TYR A 14 22.31 5.36 22.05
C TYR A 14 22.82 5.90 23.38
N ALA A 15 22.61 5.18 24.49
CA ALA A 15 23.04 5.62 25.81
C ALA A 15 24.56 5.84 25.88
N THR A 16 25.34 4.95 25.28
CA THR A 16 26.79 5.04 25.19
C THR A 16 27.24 6.12 24.20
N LEU A 17 26.70 6.09 22.97
CA LEU A 17 27.15 7.01 21.92
C LEU A 17 26.73 8.46 22.15
N SER A 18 25.62 8.69 22.82
CA SER A 18 25.15 10.03 23.19
C SER A 18 26.08 10.75 24.18
N GLN A 19 26.88 10.00 24.97
CA GLN A 19 27.91 10.57 25.84
C GLN A 19 29.09 11.13 25.04
N VAL A 20 29.37 10.51 23.89
CA VAL A 20 30.45 10.98 22.98
C VAL A 20 29.94 12.12 22.11
N ASN A 21 28.73 12.04 21.62
CA ASN A 21 28.12 13.07 20.81
C ASN A 21 26.65 13.32 21.22
N GLY A 22 26.42 14.31 22.06
CA GLY A 22 25.08 14.70 22.53
C GLY A 22 24.16 15.24 21.42
N ARG A 23 24.66 15.40 20.20
CA ARG A 23 23.87 15.81 19.00
C ARG A 23 23.53 14.62 18.11
N LEU A 24 23.89 13.38 18.49
CA LEU A 24 23.63 12.18 17.72
C LEU A 24 22.13 11.96 17.56
N ILE A 25 21.69 11.71 16.34
CA ILE A 25 20.38 11.16 16.01
C ILE A 25 20.58 9.67 15.75
N TYR A 26 19.99 8.83 16.59
CA TYR A 26 20.17 7.40 16.56
C TYR A 26 18.85 6.73 16.18
N VAL A 27 18.82 6.06 15.03
CA VAL A 27 17.60 5.39 14.53
C VAL A 27 17.72 3.89 14.72
N THR A 28 16.75 3.31 15.42
CA THR A 28 16.62 1.85 15.57
C THR A 28 15.37 1.36 14.87
N CYS A 29 15.53 0.39 13.95
CA CYS A 29 14.41 -0.37 13.41
C CYS A 29 14.27 -1.66 14.19
N LYS A 30 13.13 -1.89 14.83
CA LYS A 30 12.85 -2.99 15.74
C LYS A 30 11.62 -3.78 15.31
N GLY A 31 11.42 -4.97 15.86
CA GLY A 31 10.17 -5.71 15.70
C GLY A 31 9.03 -5.11 16.51
N PHE A 32 9.34 -4.72 17.76
CA PHE A 32 8.40 -4.16 18.74
C PHE A 32 9.04 -2.98 19.47
N LEU A 33 8.24 -1.99 19.85
CA LEU A 33 8.67 -0.96 20.80
C LEU A 33 8.94 -1.56 22.19
N PRO A 34 9.64 -0.82 23.08
CA PRO A 34 9.83 -1.28 24.46
C PRO A 34 8.50 -1.63 25.13
N GLY A 35 8.40 -2.83 25.67
CA GLY A 35 7.19 -3.34 26.28
C GLY A 35 7.19 -4.88 26.40
N PRO A 36 6.02 -5.49 26.64
CA PRO A 36 5.92 -6.93 26.86
C PRO A 36 6.45 -7.81 25.72
N TYR A 37 6.52 -7.29 24.51
CA TYR A 37 6.93 -8.03 23.33
C TYR A 37 8.33 -7.69 22.81
N GLU A 38 9.04 -6.73 23.41
CA GLU A 38 10.34 -6.24 22.92
C GLU A 38 11.39 -7.34 22.73
N HIS A 39 11.30 -8.42 23.54
CA HIS A 39 12.22 -9.55 23.52
C HIS A 39 11.92 -10.56 22.40
N ARG A 40 10.75 -10.46 21.76
CA ARG A 40 10.33 -11.41 20.73
C ARG A 40 11.05 -11.19 19.40
N THR A 41 11.30 -12.29 18.71
CA THR A 41 11.75 -12.23 17.31
C THR A 41 10.59 -11.76 16.43
N ALA A 42 10.83 -10.77 15.59
CA ALA A 42 9.88 -10.29 14.61
C ALA A 42 10.47 -10.39 13.21
N LEU A 43 9.63 -10.78 12.29
CA LEU A 43 9.79 -10.66 10.85
C LEU A 43 8.55 -9.94 10.31
N ASP A 44 8.61 -9.43 9.11
CA ASP A 44 7.46 -8.76 8.47
C ASP A 44 6.18 -9.60 8.54
N GLU A 45 6.25 -10.88 8.15
CA GLU A 45 5.10 -11.80 8.21
C GLU A 45 4.57 -12.02 9.63
N VAL A 46 5.46 -12.17 10.61
CA VAL A 46 5.07 -12.38 12.00
C VAL A 46 4.20 -11.22 12.48
N VAL A 47 4.61 -10.00 12.20
CA VAL A 47 3.84 -8.82 12.62
C VAL A 47 2.60 -8.57 11.77
N GLN A 48 2.58 -8.98 10.51
CA GLN A 48 1.35 -8.96 9.71
C GLN A 48 0.27 -9.87 10.30
N MET A 49 0.66 -11.06 10.77
CA MET A 49 -0.27 -11.98 11.44
C MET A 49 -0.73 -11.44 12.80
N MET A 50 0.19 -10.95 13.62
CA MET A 50 -0.13 -10.43 14.96
C MET A 50 -0.92 -9.11 14.94
N GLY A 51 -0.62 -8.24 13.99
CA GLY A 51 -1.17 -6.88 13.92
C GLY A 51 -2.47 -6.76 13.12
N GLY A 52 -3.07 -7.87 12.70
CA GLY A 52 -4.39 -7.91 12.06
C GLY A 52 -4.40 -7.63 10.55
N LEU A 53 -3.27 -7.26 9.93
CA LEU A 53 -3.23 -7.00 8.49
C LEU A 53 -3.51 -8.28 7.69
N ALA A 54 -2.90 -9.40 8.07
CA ALA A 54 -3.11 -10.67 7.39
C ALA A 54 -4.56 -11.16 7.49
N TYR A 55 -5.21 -10.92 8.64
CA TYR A 55 -6.64 -11.17 8.80
C TYR A 55 -7.48 -10.33 7.83
N MET A 56 -7.16 -9.05 7.73
CA MET A 56 -7.89 -8.13 6.85
C MET A 56 -7.66 -8.40 5.35
N THR A 57 -6.48 -8.91 4.98
CA THR A 57 -6.12 -9.22 3.59
C THR A 57 -6.71 -10.54 3.11
N GLY A 58 -6.73 -11.54 3.96
CA GLY A 58 -7.18 -12.90 3.66
C GLY A 58 -8.69 -13.09 3.67
N ARG A 59 -9.12 -14.34 3.45
CA ARG A 59 -10.52 -14.75 3.64
C ARG A 59 -10.77 -15.15 5.10
N PRO A 60 -12.01 -15.17 5.55
CA PRO A 60 -12.34 -15.74 6.85
C PRO A 60 -11.77 -17.16 7.00
N GLY A 61 -10.96 -17.38 8.04
CA GLY A 61 -10.27 -18.65 8.29
C GLY A 61 -9.03 -18.93 7.44
N ASP A 62 -8.69 -18.04 6.49
CA ASP A 62 -7.53 -18.17 5.61
C ASP A 62 -6.78 -16.82 5.55
N PRO A 63 -6.05 -16.44 6.62
CA PRO A 63 -5.32 -15.18 6.67
C PRO A 63 -4.20 -15.18 5.63
N LEU A 64 -4.03 -14.05 4.94
CA LEU A 64 -3.05 -13.89 3.87
C LEU A 64 -2.20 -12.64 4.13
N ARG A 65 -0.87 -12.79 4.07
CA ARG A 65 0.02 -11.64 4.11
C ARG A 65 -0.17 -10.74 2.87
N ALA A 66 0.15 -9.46 2.97
CA ALA A 66 0.29 -8.59 1.81
C ALA A 66 1.40 -9.11 0.87
N GLY A 67 1.28 -8.84 -0.41
CA GLY A 67 2.20 -9.33 -1.45
C GLY A 67 3.61 -8.72 -1.41
N THR A 68 3.97 -8.01 -0.33
CA THR A 68 5.28 -7.40 -0.13
C THR A 68 5.60 -7.31 1.35
N SER A 69 6.87 -7.03 1.70
CA SER A 69 7.33 -6.77 3.07
C SER A 69 6.93 -5.36 3.52
N VAL A 70 5.62 -5.13 3.63
CA VAL A 70 5.04 -3.80 3.83
C VAL A 70 5.49 -3.14 5.14
N ASN A 71 5.67 -3.94 6.20
CA ASN A 71 6.10 -3.40 7.50
C ASN A 71 7.60 -3.08 7.52
N ASP A 72 8.44 -3.85 6.81
CA ASP A 72 9.86 -3.53 6.66
C ASP A 72 10.02 -2.22 5.89
N ILE A 73 9.28 -2.04 4.79
CA ILE A 73 9.26 -0.79 4.01
C ILE A 73 8.80 0.38 4.88
N MET A 74 7.68 0.23 5.60
CA MET A 74 7.18 1.27 6.52
C MET A 74 8.14 1.54 7.67
N GLY A 75 8.81 0.52 8.17
CA GLY A 75 9.83 0.64 9.22
C GLY A 75 10.96 1.57 8.78
N GLY A 76 11.45 1.40 7.56
CA GLY A 76 12.43 2.29 6.96
C GLY A 76 11.88 3.72 6.76
N MET A 77 10.67 3.85 6.23
CA MET A 77 10.03 5.15 6.01
C MET A 77 9.78 5.93 7.30
N PHE A 78 9.21 5.30 8.33
CA PHE A 78 8.99 5.96 9.62
C PHE A 78 10.29 6.27 10.34
N GLY A 79 11.31 5.42 10.20
CA GLY A 79 12.67 5.72 10.67
C GLY A 79 13.24 6.99 10.04
N ALA A 80 13.09 7.14 8.73
CA ALA A 80 13.53 8.32 8.00
C ALA A 80 12.72 9.58 8.39
N ILE A 81 11.40 9.48 8.50
CA ILE A 81 10.53 10.58 8.96
C ILE A 81 10.91 11.00 10.37
N GLY A 82 11.13 10.04 11.28
CA GLY A 82 11.59 10.31 12.63
C GLY A 82 12.95 11.01 12.65
N ALA A 83 13.90 10.59 11.80
CA ALA A 83 15.20 11.23 11.67
C ALA A 83 15.09 12.70 11.20
N LEU A 84 14.20 12.96 10.21
CA LEU A 84 13.93 14.32 9.74
C LEU A 84 13.31 15.18 10.84
N GLY A 85 12.34 14.66 11.59
CA GLY A 85 11.77 15.34 12.76
C GLY A 85 12.82 15.65 13.83
N ALA A 86 13.71 14.69 14.11
CA ALA A 86 14.81 14.88 15.04
C ALA A 86 15.84 15.91 14.56
N LEU A 87 16.08 16.00 13.27
CA LEU A 87 16.94 17.06 12.69
C LEU A 87 16.35 18.46 12.91
N VAL A 88 15.05 18.63 12.70
CA VAL A 88 14.35 19.89 12.97
C VAL A 88 14.45 20.24 14.46
N GLN A 89 14.12 19.28 15.34
CA GLN A 89 14.19 19.48 16.79
C GLN A 89 15.61 19.78 17.25
N ARG A 90 16.63 19.10 16.71
CA ARG A 90 18.04 19.36 17.00
C ARG A 90 18.46 20.77 16.61
N GLY A 91 17.89 21.33 15.53
CA GLY A 91 18.11 22.73 15.14
C GLY A 91 17.64 23.71 16.20
N ILE A 92 16.58 23.38 16.94
CA ILE A 92 16.02 24.24 18.01
C ILE A 92 16.72 23.98 19.36
N THR A 93 16.90 22.69 19.72
CA THR A 93 17.36 22.31 21.07
C THR A 93 18.88 22.16 21.17
N GLY A 94 19.58 22.02 20.07
CA GLY A 94 20.99 21.66 20.00
C GLY A 94 21.29 20.19 20.35
N LYS A 95 20.28 19.38 20.72
CA LYS A 95 20.42 18.00 21.21
C LYS A 95 19.95 16.99 20.18
N GLY A 96 20.62 15.84 20.10
CA GLY A 96 20.16 14.65 19.40
C GLY A 96 19.15 13.86 20.21
N GLN A 97 18.69 12.75 19.62
CA GLN A 97 17.75 11.84 20.29
C GLN A 97 17.76 10.43 19.65
N GLU A 98 17.26 9.47 20.40
CA GLU A 98 16.95 8.14 19.87
C GLU A 98 15.54 8.15 19.24
N ILE A 99 15.43 7.45 18.10
CA ILE A 99 14.19 7.21 17.37
C ILE A 99 14.04 5.70 17.22
N ALA A 100 12.90 5.17 17.61
CA ALA A 100 12.55 3.77 17.38
C ALA A 100 11.40 3.69 16.37
N SER A 101 11.61 2.93 15.30
CA SER A 101 10.56 2.51 14.37
C SER A 101 10.37 1.01 14.54
N ALA A 102 9.13 0.57 14.78
CA ALA A 102 8.86 -0.84 15.07
C ALA A 102 7.79 -1.42 14.15
N LEU A 103 8.06 -2.63 13.64
CA LEU A 103 7.23 -3.29 12.63
C LEU A 103 5.79 -3.51 13.11
N PHE A 104 5.62 -3.92 14.37
CA PHE A 104 4.31 -4.22 14.94
C PHE A 104 3.44 -2.96 15.02
N GLU A 105 3.96 -1.88 15.57
CA GLU A 105 3.25 -0.62 15.72
C GLU A 105 2.94 0.01 14.34
N ASN A 106 3.85 -0.15 13.38
CA ASN A 106 3.60 0.26 12.00
C ASN A 106 2.45 -0.56 11.38
N ASN A 107 2.38 -1.88 11.65
CA ASN A 107 1.28 -2.71 11.22
C ASN A 107 -0.06 -2.27 11.84
N VAL A 108 -0.07 -1.98 13.14
CA VAL A 108 -1.26 -1.49 13.84
C VAL A 108 -1.75 -0.17 13.23
N PHE A 109 -0.84 0.70 12.79
CA PHE A 109 -1.20 1.93 12.08
C PHE A 109 -1.99 1.64 10.78
N LEU A 110 -1.61 0.60 10.01
CA LEU A 110 -2.34 0.22 8.79
C LEU A 110 -3.79 -0.24 9.05
N VAL A 111 -4.01 -0.91 10.17
CA VAL A 111 -5.35 -1.41 10.53
C VAL A 111 -6.12 -0.48 11.49
N GLY A 112 -5.54 0.66 11.83
CA GLY A 112 -6.09 1.61 12.80
C GLY A 112 -7.51 2.05 12.51
N GLN A 113 -7.88 2.23 11.23
CA GLN A 113 -9.25 2.54 10.82
C GLN A 113 -10.26 1.45 11.23
N HIS A 114 -9.87 0.17 11.17
CA HIS A 114 -10.74 -0.95 11.54
C HIS A 114 -10.87 -1.06 13.07
N MET A 115 -9.80 -0.74 13.80
CA MET A 115 -9.84 -0.63 15.26
C MET A 115 -10.77 0.50 15.70
N LEU A 116 -10.69 1.66 15.07
CA LEU A 116 -11.57 2.79 15.34
C LEU A 116 -13.03 2.47 15.00
N GLN A 117 -13.29 1.82 13.88
CA GLN A 117 -14.63 1.34 13.52
C GLN A 117 -15.22 0.46 14.62
N TYR A 118 -14.44 -0.50 15.11
CA TYR A 118 -14.88 -1.37 16.21
C TYR A 118 -15.13 -0.59 17.50
N ALA A 119 -14.25 0.32 17.86
CA ALA A 119 -14.39 1.13 19.07
C ALA A 119 -15.68 2.00 19.07
N ILE A 120 -16.08 2.50 17.89
CA ILE A 120 -17.27 3.34 17.76
C ILE A 120 -18.55 2.49 17.65
N THR A 121 -18.51 1.40 16.87
CA THR A 121 -19.73 0.66 16.49
C THR A 121 -19.98 -0.60 17.30
N GLY A 122 -18.97 -1.12 18.00
CA GLY A 122 -18.96 -2.46 18.62
C GLY A 122 -18.98 -3.61 17.61
N LYS A 123 -18.89 -3.32 16.31
CA LYS A 123 -18.94 -4.33 15.25
C LYS A 123 -17.55 -4.48 14.60
N PRO A 124 -16.97 -5.71 14.58
CA PRO A 124 -15.68 -5.93 13.96
C PRO A 124 -15.77 -5.71 12.44
N ALA A 125 -14.68 -5.25 11.84
CA ALA A 125 -14.56 -5.17 10.40
C ALA A 125 -14.44 -6.59 9.81
N SER A 126 -15.16 -6.86 8.72
CA SER A 126 -14.96 -8.09 7.94
C SER A 126 -13.69 -8.01 7.12
N PRO A 127 -13.00 -9.13 6.88
CA PRO A 127 -11.89 -9.21 5.94
C PRO A 127 -12.24 -8.64 4.57
N MET A 128 -11.26 -8.09 3.86
CA MET A 128 -11.47 -7.41 2.58
C MET A 128 -12.26 -8.22 1.54
N PRO A 129 -12.06 -9.56 1.39
CA PRO A 129 -12.85 -10.36 0.45
C PRO A 129 -14.34 -10.48 0.81
N ASP A 130 -14.69 -10.38 2.11
CA ASP A 130 -16.07 -10.55 2.63
C ASP A 130 -16.70 -9.24 3.08
N ARG A 131 -16.02 -8.12 2.91
CA ARG A 131 -16.56 -6.83 3.29
C ARG A 131 -17.80 -6.48 2.48
N ILE A 132 -18.74 -5.81 3.11
CA ILE A 132 -19.79 -5.09 2.39
C ILE A 132 -19.14 -3.86 1.77
N SER A 133 -19.09 -3.81 0.46
CA SER A 133 -18.56 -2.64 -0.25
C SER A 133 -19.46 -1.44 0.00
N ALA A 134 -18.87 -0.26 0.22
CA ALA A 134 -19.61 1.01 0.28
C ALA A 134 -20.21 1.38 -1.10
N TRP A 135 -19.72 0.76 -2.17
CA TRP A 135 -20.16 0.99 -3.54
C TRP A 135 -20.51 -0.34 -4.22
N ALA A 136 -21.56 -0.33 -5.02
CA ALA A 136 -22.01 -1.54 -5.71
C ALA A 136 -21.03 -1.97 -6.80
N VAL A 137 -20.61 -1.04 -7.65
CA VAL A 137 -19.62 -1.25 -8.70
C VAL A 137 -18.28 -0.72 -8.22
N TYR A 138 -17.49 -1.59 -7.63
CA TYR A 138 -16.13 -1.34 -7.15
C TYR A 138 -15.45 -2.70 -6.98
N ASP A 139 -15.02 -3.27 -8.11
CA ASP A 139 -14.56 -4.67 -8.12
C ASP A 139 -13.62 -4.95 -9.29
N VAL A 140 -12.96 -6.09 -9.23
CA VAL A 140 -12.22 -6.68 -10.35
C VAL A 140 -13.16 -7.55 -11.18
N PHE A 141 -13.15 -7.34 -12.47
CA PHE A 141 -13.92 -8.10 -13.44
C PHE A 141 -13.00 -8.89 -14.35
N THR A 142 -13.31 -10.16 -14.52
CA THR A 142 -12.72 -10.95 -15.60
C THR A 142 -13.50 -10.63 -16.86
N VAL A 143 -12.78 -10.19 -17.88
CA VAL A 143 -13.34 -9.72 -19.17
C VAL A 143 -12.98 -10.71 -20.27
N LYS A 144 -13.18 -10.32 -21.53
CA LYS A 144 -12.88 -11.17 -22.67
C LYS A 144 -11.43 -11.70 -22.60
N ASP A 145 -11.24 -12.92 -23.07
CA ASP A 145 -9.95 -13.62 -23.13
C ASP A 145 -9.29 -13.88 -21.76
N GLY A 146 -10.05 -13.74 -20.66
CA GLY A 146 -9.59 -14.01 -19.30
C GLY A 146 -8.76 -12.88 -18.67
N GLU A 147 -8.63 -11.74 -19.34
CA GLU A 147 -8.01 -10.55 -18.78
C GLU A 147 -8.79 -10.03 -17.57
N GLN A 148 -8.12 -9.31 -16.69
CA GLN A 148 -8.75 -8.71 -15.51
C GLN A 148 -8.59 -7.20 -15.50
N ILE A 149 -9.69 -6.51 -15.15
CA ILE A 149 -9.72 -5.05 -15.01
C ILE A 149 -10.51 -4.67 -13.75
N PHE A 150 -9.98 -3.72 -12.99
CA PHE A 150 -10.74 -3.06 -11.94
C PHE A 150 -11.59 -1.95 -12.55
N LEU A 151 -12.88 -1.93 -12.21
CA LEU A 151 -13.82 -0.90 -12.64
C LEU A 151 -14.58 -0.36 -11.43
N ALA A 152 -14.84 0.96 -11.43
CA ALA A 152 -15.62 1.59 -10.39
C ALA A 152 -16.65 2.59 -10.93
N ALA A 153 -17.85 2.60 -10.29
CA ALA A 153 -18.84 3.65 -10.41
C ALA A 153 -19.36 3.93 -9.00
N VAL A 154 -18.78 4.96 -8.37
CA VAL A 154 -18.96 5.23 -6.93
C VAL A 154 -20.06 6.23 -6.62
N SER A 155 -20.56 6.94 -7.64
CA SER A 155 -21.69 7.87 -7.50
C SER A 155 -22.82 7.51 -8.48
N ASP A 156 -24.02 8.07 -8.26
CA ASP A 156 -25.16 7.86 -9.15
C ASP A 156 -24.90 8.47 -10.53
N ALA A 157 -24.17 9.58 -10.62
CA ALA A 157 -23.75 10.16 -11.88
C ALA A 157 -22.80 9.25 -12.64
N GLN A 158 -21.81 8.65 -11.96
CA GLN A 158 -20.89 7.68 -12.56
C GLN A 158 -21.61 6.38 -12.97
N TRP A 159 -22.60 5.94 -12.22
CA TRP A 159 -23.46 4.82 -12.60
C TRP A 159 -24.22 5.10 -13.90
N SER A 160 -24.81 6.28 -14.01
CA SER A 160 -25.49 6.72 -15.22
C SER A 160 -24.51 6.74 -16.43
N THR A 161 -23.34 7.35 -16.25
CA THR A 161 -22.30 7.37 -17.28
C THR A 161 -21.87 5.95 -17.67
N PHE A 162 -21.62 5.07 -16.71
CA PHE A 162 -21.26 3.66 -16.89
C PHE A 162 -22.32 2.92 -17.73
N CYS A 163 -23.59 3.06 -17.38
CA CYS A 163 -24.68 2.40 -18.11
C CYS A 163 -24.84 2.93 -19.51
N HIS A 164 -24.76 4.24 -19.74
CA HIS A 164 -24.84 4.83 -21.07
C HIS A 164 -23.66 4.38 -21.95
N LEU A 165 -22.45 4.42 -21.39
CA LEU A 165 -21.23 4.04 -22.09
C LEU A 165 -21.26 2.60 -22.61
N LEU A 166 -21.78 1.69 -21.78
CA LEU A 166 -21.79 0.25 -22.08
C LEU A 166 -23.12 -0.25 -22.66
N GLY A 167 -24.08 0.62 -22.90
CA GLY A 167 -25.39 0.26 -23.47
C GLY A 167 -26.29 -0.52 -22.50
N PHE A 168 -26.15 -0.31 -21.19
CA PHE A 168 -26.93 -1.00 -20.16
C PHE A 168 -28.18 -0.21 -19.74
N ALA A 169 -28.96 0.23 -20.73
CA ALA A 169 -30.15 1.05 -20.52
C ALA A 169 -31.21 0.38 -19.64
N ASP A 170 -31.32 -0.92 -19.69
CA ASP A 170 -32.21 -1.72 -18.84
C ASP A 170 -31.82 -1.66 -17.36
N LEU A 171 -30.52 -1.70 -17.06
CA LEU A 171 -30.04 -1.55 -15.68
C LEU A 171 -30.19 -0.13 -15.15
N LEU A 172 -30.02 0.87 -16.04
CA LEU A 172 -30.21 2.27 -15.68
C LEU A 172 -31.68 2.60 -15.40
N ALA A 173 -32.61 1.99 -16.11
CA ALA A 173 -34.05 2.20 -15.94
C ALA A 173 -34.66 1.40 -14.79
N ASP A 174 -33.95 0.44 -14.23
CA ASP A 174 -34.45 -0.42 -13.15
C ASP A 174 -34.41 0.34 -11.80
N PRO A 175 -35.57 0.57 -11.15
CA PRO A 175 -35.64 1.30 -9.89
C PRO A 175 -34.86 0.65 -8.76
N ARG A 176 -34.59 -0.65 -8.81
CA ARG A 176 -33.76 -1.37 -7.84
C ARG A 176 -32.30 -0.91 -7.83
N TYR A 177 -31.87 -0.19 -8.86
CA TYR A 177 -30.50 0.28 -9.06
C TYR A 177 -30.39 1.81 -9.13
N ALA A 178 -31.44 2.55 -8.73
CA ALA A 178 -31.50 4.00 -8.88
C ALA A 178 -30.43 4.74 -8.07
N THR A 179 -30.22 4.37 -6.83
CA THR A 179 -29.21 4.97 -5.96
C THR A 179 -28.08 3.98 -5.63
N ASN A 180 -26.93 4.50 -5.20
CA ASN A 180 -25.82 3.63 -4.77
C ASN A 180 -26.24 2.68 -3.63
N ASN A 181 -27.03 3.15 -2.67
CA ASN A 181 -27.46 2.32 -1.55
C ASN A 181 -28.32 1.15 -2.03
N GLU A 182 -29.31 1.41 -2.90
CA GLU A 182 -30.12 0.36 -3.51
C GLU A 182 -29.27 -0.64 -4.30
N ARG A 183 -28.32 -0.15 -5.10
CA ARG A 183 -27.38 -1.00 -5.81
C ARG A 183 -26.51 -1.86 -4.87
N VAL A 184 -26.07 -1.33 -3.74
CA VAL A 184 -25.30 -2.08 -2.72
C VAL A 184 -26.18 -3.18 -2.10
N GLU A 185 -27.42 -2.89 -1.76
CA GLU A 185 -28.37 -3.89 -1.25
C GLU A 185 -28.64 -5.00 -2.27
N GLN A 186 -28.73 -4.63 -3.54
CA GLN A 186 -28.97 -5.55 -4.66
C GLN A 186 -27.68 -6.09 -5.29
N ARG A 187 -26.53 -5.90 -4.65
CA ARG A 187 -25.22 -6.29 -5.22
C ARG A 187 -25.14 -7.77 -5.59
N LYS A 188 -25.81 -8.63 -4.82
CA LYS A 188 -25.83 -10.09 -5.08
C LYS A 188 -26.51 -10.44 -6.40
N THR A 189 -27.49 -9.67 -6.84
CA THR A 189 -28.20 -9.85 -8.12
C THR A 189 -27.55 -9.05 -9.25
N LEU A 190 -27.07 -7.86 -8.98
CA LEU A 190 -26.45 -6.97 -9.96
C LEU A 190 -25.09 -7.50 -10.47
N MET A 191 -24.21 -7.93 -9.56
CA MET A 191 -22.85 -8.30 -9.93
C MET A 191 -22.76 -9.48 -10.90
N PRO A 192 -23.54 -10.56 -10.80
CA PRO A 192 -23.53 -11.61 -11.82
C PRO A 192 -23.92 -11.12 -13.22
N VAL A 193 -24.88 -10.19 -13.32
CA VAL A 193 -25.30 -9.59 -14.59
C VAL A 193 -24.16 -8.75 -15.19
N LEU A 194 -23.52 -7.93 -14.37
CA LEU A 194 -22.37 -7.12 -14.82
C LEU A 194 -21.20 -8.01 -15.25
N ARG A 195 -20.89 -9.06 -14.50
CA ARG A 195 -19.81 -10.01 -14.85
C ARG A 195 -20.08 -10.69 -16.20
N ASP A 196 -21.31 -11.17 -16.44
CA ASP A 196 -21.67 -11.75 -17.74
C ASP A 196 -21.53 -10.77 -18.89
N ARG A 197 -22.00 -9.54 -18.73
CA ARG A 197 -21.92 -8.52 -19.78
C ARG A 197 -20.50 -8.07 -20.07
N LEU A 198 -19.72 -7.81 -19.03
CA LEU A 198 -18.34 -7.34 -19.15
C LEU A 198 -17.40 -8.44 -19.67
N SER A 199 -17.69 -9.71 -19.42
CA SER A 199 -16.90 -10.83 -19.97
C SER A 199 -16.85 -10.89 -21.49
N LYS A 200 -17.73 -10.15 -22.18
CA LYS A 200 -17.81 -10.08 -23.64
C LYS A 200 -16.98 -8.94 -24.25
N LEU A 201 -16.45 -8.05 -23.39
CA LEU A 201 -15.69 -6.85 -23.79
C LEU A 201 -14.20 -7.04 -23.46
N SER A 202 -13.31 -6.50 -24.26
CA SER A 202 -11.86 -6.56 -23.98
C SER A 202 -11.44 -5.51 -22.97
N ALA A 203 -10.36 -5.81 -22.21
CA ALA A 203 -9.79 -4.85 -21.25
C ALA A 203 -9.35 -3.55 -21.93
N ALA A 204 -8.75 -3.63 -23.12
CA ALA A 204 -8.32 -2.47 -23.89
C ALA A 204 -9.50 -1.55 -24.28
N HIS A 205 -10.62 -2.14 -24.75
CA HIS A 205 -11.83 -1.36 -25.06
C HIS A 205 -12.39 -0.68 -23.83
N LEU A 206 -12.54 -1.41 -22.72
CA LEU A 206 -13.04 -0.85 -21.48
C LEU A 206 -12.13 0.26 -20.93
N SER A 207 -10.83 0.08 -20.97
CA SER A 207 -9.86 1.10 -20.53
C SER A 207 -10.01 2.39 -21.32
N ALA A 208 -10.04 2.31 -22.67
CA ALA A 208 -10.18 3.47 -23.53
C ALA A 208 -11.50 4.22 -23.30
N GLU A 209 -12.60 3.50 -23.16
CA GLU A 209 -13.91 4.11 -22.94
C GLU A 209 -14.04 4.72 -21.55
N PHE A 210 -13.51 4.06 -20.50
CA PHE A 210 -13.53 4.59 -19.13
C PHE A 210 -12.65 5.83 -18.98
N GLU A 211 -11.46 5.83 -19.60
CA GLU A 211 -10.58 6.98 -19.62
C GLU A 211 -11.26 8.19 -20.26
N LYS A 212 -11.84 8.00 -21.44
CA LYS A 212 -12.58 9.05 -22.16
C LYS A 212 -13.77 9.59 -21.37
N ALA A 213 -14.46 8.73 -20.63
CA ALA A 213 -15.62 9.09 -19.81
C ALA A 213 -15.25 9.63 -18.42
N GLY A 214 -13.99 9.60 -18.03
CA GLY A 214 -13.53 10.00 -16.69
C GLY A 214 -14.01 9.07 -15.57
N LEU A 215 -14.25 7.80 -15.90
CA LEU A 215 -14.61 6.77 -14.91
C LEU A 215 -13.36 6.09 -14.33
N PRO A 216 -13.34 5.74 -13.04
CA PRO A 216 -12.19 5.05 -12.45
C PRO A 216 -12.05 3.62 -12.99
N PHE A 217 -10.87 3.29 -13.46
CA PHE A 217 -10.50 1.94 -13.89
C PHE A 217 -9.01 1.67 -13.67
N ALA A 218 -8.63 0.40 -13.66
CA ALA A 218 -7.24 -0.01 -13.71
C ALA A 218 -7.12 -1.43 -14.30
N PRO A 219 -6.30 -1.66 -15.34
CA PRO A 219 -5.90 -3.01 -15.72
C PRO A 219 -5.08 -3.61 -14.56
N ILE A 220 -5.25 -4.92 -14.32
CA ILE A 220 -4.45 -5.61 -13.30
C ILE A 220 -3.07 -5.87 -13.91
N ARG A 221 -2.05 -5.29 -13.31
CA ARG A 221 -0.66 -5.39 -13.74
C ARG A 221 0.15 -6.33 -12.85
N LYS A 222 1.06 -7.06 -13.47
CA LYS A 222 2.12 -7.77 -12.75
C LYS A 222 3.33 -6.85 -12.56
N PRO A 223 4.16 -7.07 -11.52
CA PRO A 223 5.31 -6.21 -11.26
C PRO A 223 6.28 -6.07 -12.45
N GLU A 224 6.52 -7.16 -13.20
CA GLU A 224 7.39 -7.16 -14.37
C GLU A 224 6.87 -6.28 -15.53
N GLU A 225 5.56 -6.11 -15.65
CA GLU A 225 4.95 -5.27 -16.69
C GLU A 225 5.15 -3.76 -16.42
N LEU A 226 5.53 -3.40 -15.19
CA LEU A 226 5.76 -2.01 -14.82
C LEU A 226 7.06 -1.43 -15.43
N PHE A 227 7.98 -2.26 -15.91
CA PHE A 227 9.15 -1.79 -16.63
C PHE A 227 8.78 -1.13 -17.97
N ASP A 228 7.70 -1.56 -18.58
CA ASP A 228 7.19 -1.02 -19.85
C ASP A 228 6.08 0.02 -19.65
N ASP A 229 5.76 0.39 -18.41
CA ASP A 229 4.73 1.38 -18.11
C ASP A 229 5.13 2.77 -18.60
N GLU A 230 4.31 3.35 -19.49
CA GLU A 230 4.57 4.63 -20.14
C GLU A 230 4.73 5.78 -19.11
N HIS A 231 3.90 5.78 -18.05
CA HIS A 231 3.93 6.83 -17.04
C HIS A 231 5.21 6.75 -16.20
N LEU A 232 5.60 5.55 -15.75
CA LEU A 232 6.84 5.36 -14.99
C LEU A 232 8.07 5.73 -15.81
N ASN A 233 8.09 5.38 -17.09
CA ASN A 233 9.18 5.74 -17.99
C ASN A 233 9.21 7.27 -18.25
N ALA A 234 8.06 7.88 -18.56
CA ALA A 234 7.97 9.32 -18.83
C ALA A 234 8.32 10.19 -17.61
N THR A 235 7.96 9.76 -16.40
CA THR A 235 8.26 10.49 -15.16
C THR A 235 9.67 10.25 -14.64
N GLY A 236 10.39 9.29 -15.23
CA GLY A 236 11.71 8.87 -14.76
C GLY A 236 11.68 8.23 -13.36
N ALA A 237 10.59 7.55 -13.04
CA ALA A 237 10.45 6.81 -11.79
C ALA A 237 11.33 5.55 -11.75
N LEU A 238 11.77 5.07 -12.91
CA LEU A 238 12.71 3.95 -13.04
C LEU A 238 14.12 4.49 -13.24
N ALA A 239 15.09 3.91 -12.53
CA ALA A 239 16.49 4.23 -12.67
C ALA A 239 17.30 2.96 -13.01
N ASP A 240 18.27 3.14 -13.89
CA ASP A 240 19.21 2.08 -14.20
C ASP A 240 20.29 2.03 -13.10
N ILE A 241 20.56 0.83 -12.61
CA ILE A 241 21.62 0.54 -11.64
C ILE A 241 22.55 -0.54 -12.22
N THR A 242 23.86 -0.34 -12.05
CA THR A 242 24.83 -1.35 -12.42
C THR A 242 25.05 -2.29 -11.25
N LEU A 243 24.96 -3.60 -11.50
CA LEU A 243 25.18 -4.61 -10.48
C LEU A 243 26.67 -4.70 -10.14
N PRO A 244 27.08 -4.56 -8.87
CA PRO A 244 28.48 -4.40 -8.49
C PRO A 244 29.29 -5.70 -8.54
N ASP A 245 28.63 -6.83 -8.29
CA ASP A 245 29.28 -8.13 -8.15
C ASP A 245 28.33 -9.31 -8.46
N GLY A 246 28.82 -10.54 -8.40
CA GLY A 246 28.09 -11.76 -8.68
C GLY A 246 28.07 -12.15 -10.15
N GLU A 247 27.22 -13.11 -10.52
CA GLU A 247 27.13 -13.68 -11.88
C GLU A 247 26.78 -12.60 -12.93
N HIS A 248 26.02 -11.58 -12.51
CA HIS A 248 25.58 -10.47 -13.35
C HIS A 248 26.38 -9.17 -13.11
N ALA A 249 27.61 -9.26 -12.59
CA ALA A 249 28.43 -8.08 -12.33
C ALA A 249 28.65 -7.25 -13.60
N GLY A 250 28.39 -5.94 -13.50
CA GLY A 250 28.49 -5.02 -14.64
C GLY A 250 27.26 -4.94 -15.52
N GLU A 251 26.25 -5.80 -15.32
CA GLU A 251 24.96 -5.67 -16.00
C GLU A 251 24.13 -4.52 -15.40
N THR A 252 23.30 -3.91 -16.25
CA THR A 252 22.38 -2.86 -15.82
C THR A 252 21.02 -3.47 -15.47
N ALA A 253 20.53 -3.18 -14.26
CA ALA A 253 19.19 -3.49 -13.83
C ALA A 253 18.37 -2.20 -13.66
N ARG A 254 17.05 -2.29 -13.85
CA ARG A 254 16.14 -1.18 -13.56
C ARG A 254 15.49 -1.36 -12.20
N ALA A 255 15.39 -0.27 -11.47
CA ALA A 255 14.68 -0.23 -10.20
C ALA A 255 13.94 1.09 -10.04
N THR A 256 12.89 1.07 -9.21
CA THR A 256 12.22 2.31 -8.82
C THR A 256 13.02 3.00 -7.71
N LEU A 257 13.32 4.29 -7.89
CA LEU A 257 14.03 5.12 -6.91
C LEU A 257 13.25 6.37 -6.52
N GLN A 258 12.05 6.54 -7.03
CA GLN A 258 11.33 7.79 -6.83
C GLN A 258 10.65 7.86 -5.45
N ILE A 259 11.12 8.80 -4.62
CA ILE A 259 10.46 9.21 -3.37
C ILE A 259 9.82 10.59 -3.62
N GLY A 260 8.79 10.63 -4.45
CA GLY A 260 8.10 11.87 -4.80
C GLY A 260 8.86 12.77 -5.79
N ARG A 261 8.20 13.82 -6.27
CA ARG A 261 8.70 14.78 -7.30
C ARG A 261 9.74 15.79 -6.78
N ALA A 262 10.08 15.77 -5.49
CA ALA A 262 11.14 16.63 -5.00
C ALA A 262 12.43 16.25 -5.73
N SER A 263 13.10 17.23 -6.28
CA SER A 263 14.34 17.17 -7.05
C SER A 263 15.52 16.54 -6.26
N CYS A 264 15.32 15.37 -5.68
CA CYS A 264 16.38 14.55 -5.11
C CYS A 264 17.42 14.15 -6.16
N ARG A 265 17.10 14.25 -7.47
CA ARG A 265 18.05 13.99 -8.55
C ARG A 265 19.29 14.87 -8.52
N GLU A 266 19.18 16.12 -8.10
CA GLU A 266 20.32 17.05 -8.11
C GLU A 266 21.23 16.94 -6.90
N ARG A 267 20.78 16.33 -5.79
CA ARG A 267 21.56 16.29 -4.55
C ARG A 267 22.25 14.94 -4.25
N VAL A 268 21.86 13.87 -4.93
CA VAL A 268 22.45 12.53 -4.72
C VAL A 268 23.72 12.30 -5.55
N TYR A 269 24.00 13.15 -6.53
CA TYR A 269 25.13 13.01 -7.46
C TYR A 269 26.24 14.06 -7.35
N HIS A 270 26.33 14.80 -6.25
CA HIS A 270 27.53 15.56 -5.96
C HIS A 270 28.37 14.81 -4.93
N PRO A 271 29.45 14.13 -5.35
CA PRO A 271 30.48 13.67 -4.41
C PRO A 271 31.11 14.89 -3.78
N VAL A 272 31.11 14.94 -2.44
CA VAL A 272 31.94 15.86 -1.65
C VAL A 272 33.37 15.34 -1.67
#